data_df76a47dfcc5b36ea70ea9d4bef58c4f
#
_entry.id   df76a47dfcc5b36ea70ea9d4bef58c4f
#
_cell.length_a   1.000
_cell.length_b   1.000
_cell.length_c   1.000
_cell.angle_alpha   90.00
_cell.angle_beta   90.00
_cell.angle_gamma   90.00
#
_symmetry.space_group_name_H-M   'P 1'
#
loop_
_entity.id
_entity.type
_entity.pdbx_description
1 polymer ?
#
loop_
_entity_poly.entity_id
_entity_poly.type
_entity_poly.pdbx_seq_one_letter_code
_entity_poly.pdbx_strand_id
1 'polypeptide(L)'
;MKKYLSILVIFLIISCEDNEDSEKNCNLYEERGSLVSAKRTFQYSKESIASLAKSFYGIDESSLNIENGIDVYSVVYKSIGPDDKLVELSGAIYVPVLDDDKAMPTLSVGHYTNTEQYSVPSVSPTTGPQGILGSMQGYFSIYADGYGFGVSDAQPSFVNKKVSAETRIDLLKASKEFACENDIELNDQLFTTGYSAGGYNTMAFHQYIEEKYPEFTITANAPLAGPYSTMNMGKTIFEKGIYHQPYYLGFALWGYINGTGDSDALNRWVNEPYREPILTMYDGSKGATQINNALNDTISVLLKKSFLDGFLGDGEQTFKQYLKDQSFIYDGWTPKAPIHFMHGKDDTTVFHYLMEEAATVLKTNGATQIQTTSYDGNHNGAASACMIESLNWFNTFKQ
;
A
#
# COMPACT_ATOMS: atom_id res chain seq x y z
N MET A 1 -95.22 -15.95 13.84
CA MET A 1 -94.30 -14.87 13.32
C MET A 1 -93.02 -14.89 14.12
N LYS A 2 -91.94 -15.53 13.58
CA LYS A 2 -90.62 -15.57 14.24
C LYS A 2 -89.77 -14.48 13.57
N LYS A 3 -89.32 -13.52 14.38
CA LYS A 3 -88.37 -12.49 13.98
C LYS A 3 -86.96 -13.06 14.03
N TYR A 4 -86.26 -13.11 12.96
CA TYR A 4 -84.81 -13.41 12.89
C TYR A 4 -84.03 -12.10 13.06
N LEU A 5 -83.19 -12.05 14.11
CA LEU A 5 -82.25 -10.97 14.37
C LEU A 5 -80.90 -11.34 13.72
N SER A 6 -80.54 -10.67 12.65
CA SER A 6 -79.24 -10.84 12.01
C SER A 6 -78.19 -9.99 12.75
N ILE A 7 -77.23 -10.68 13.38
CA ILE A 7 -76.03 -10.02 14.00
C ILE A 7 -74.95 -9.86 12.90
N LEU A 8 -74.66 -8.63 12.57
CA LEU A 8 -73.57 -8.28 11.68
C LEU A 8 -72.28 -8.25 12.46
N VAL A 9 -71.40 -9.25 12.27
CA VAL A 9 -70.06 -9.27 12.86
C VAL A 9 -69.10 -8.51 11.90
N ILE A 10 -68.66 -7.31 12.34
CA ILE A 10 -67.65 -6.54 11.65
C ILE A 10 -66.28 -7.07 12.12
N PHE A 11 -65.58 -7.77 11.23
CA PHE A 11 -64.14 -8.08 11.39
C PHE A 11 -63.31 -6.81 11.11
N LEU A 12 -62.79 -6.22 12.16
CA LEU A 12 -61.69 -5.24 12.05
C LEU A 12 -60.40 -6.04 11.73
N ILE A 13 -59.98 -5.98 10.47
CA ILE A 13 -58.63 -6.41 10.08
C ILE A 13 -57.68 -5.29 10.58
N ILE A 14 -57.00 -5.55 11.68
CA ILE A 14 -55.81 -4.77 12.11
C ILE A 14 -54.71 -5.27 11.19
N SER A 15 -54.36 -4.51 10.16
CA SER A 15 -53.12 -4.64 9.43
C SER A 15 -52.01 -4.16 10.34
N CYS A 16 -51.27 -5.07 10.95
CA CYS A 16 -49.93 -4.76 11.41
C CYS A 16 -49.10 -4.49 10.14
N GLU A 17 -48.73 -3.27 9.87
CA GLU A 17 -47.55 -2.98 9.09
C GLU A 17 -46.38 -3.44 9.95
N ASP A 18 -45.88 -4.64 9.66
CA ASP A 18 -44.54 -5.04 10.06
C ASP A 18 -43.59 -4.12 9.33
N ASN A 19 -43.14 -3.06 10.00
CA ASN A 19 -41.87 -2.42 9.64
C ASN A 19 -40.81 -3.48 9.93
N GLU A 20 -40.54 -4.34 8.96
CA GLU A 20 -39.27 -5.02 8.87
C GLU A 20 -38.24 -3.91 8.60
N ASP A 21 -37.65 -3.37 9.67
CA ASP A 21 -36.31 -2.82 9.59
C ASP A 21 -35.44 -3.99 9.12
N SER A 22 -35.29 -4.11 7.81
CA SER A 22 -34.34 -5.08 7.26
C SER A 22 -32.97 -4.65 7.74
N GLU A 23 -32.42 -5.39 8.71
CA GLU A 23 -31.05 -5.18 9.16
C GLU A 23 -30.14 -5.07 7.93
N LYS A 24 -29.46 -3.95 7.80
CA LYS A 24 -28.55 -3.68 6.70
C LYS A 24 -27.48 -4.77 6.67
N ASN A 25 -27.47 -5.60 5.65
CA ASN A 25 -26.48 -6.65 5.51
C ASN A 25 -25.17 -6.06 5.02
N CYS A 26 -24.21 -5.89 5.91
CA CYS A 26 -22.89 -5.36 5.61
C CYS A 26 -21.80 -6.44 5.41
N ASN A 27 -22.14 -7.72 5.52
CA ASN A 27 -21.26 -8.83 5.17
C ASN A 27 -21.21 -8.97 3.64
N LEU A 28 -20.34 -8.21 3.00
CA LEU A 28 -20.22 -8.16 1.54
C LEU A 28 -19.30 -9.26 1.00
N TYR A 29 -18.41 -9.80 1.84
CA TYR A 29 -17.42 -10.82 1.50
C TYR A 29 -17.42 -11.95 2.53
N GLU A 30 -17.54 -13.20 2.08
CA GLU A 30 -17.68 -14.36 3.00
C GLU A 30 -16.36 -14.79 3.65
N GLU A 31 -15.25 -14.71 2.90
CA GLU A 31 -13.95 -15.15 3.37
C GLU A 31 -12.90 -14.06 3.13
N ARG A 32 -12.28 -14.10 1.96
CA ARG A 32 -11.21 -13.20 1.58
C ARG A 32 -11.72 -11.76 1.35
N GLY A 33 -11.11 -10.80 2.03
CA GLY A 33 -11.51 -9.39 2.02
C GLY A 33 -12.59 -9.06 3.05
N SER A 34 -13.05 -10.03 3.88
CA SER A 34 -14.01 -9.74 4.95
C SER A 34 -13.36 -9.02 6.12
N LEU A 35 -14.10 -8.10 6.73
CA LEU A 35 -13.72 -7.43 7.97
C LEU A 35 -13.85 -8.41 9.15
N VAL A 36 -12.82 -8.53 9.97
CA VAL A 36 -12.84 -9.35 11.19
C VAL A 36 -13.14 -8.49 12.41
N SER A 37 -12.52 -7.32 12.49
CA SER A 37 -12.76 -6.37 13.57
C SER A 37 -12.31 -4.96 13.20
N ALA A 38 -12.92 -3.97 13.82
CA ALA A 38 -12.53 -2.57 13.74
C ALA A 38 -12.57 -1.93 15.13
N LYS A 39 -11.57 -1.12 15.45
CA LYS A 39 -11.50 -0.39 16.71
C LYS A 39 -10.96 1.00 16.48
N ARG A 40 -11.70 2.05 16.90
CA ARG A 40 -11.17 3.41 16.89
C ARG A 40 -10.03 3.52 17.89
N THR A 41 -8.86 3.92 17.42
CA THR A 41 -7.63 4.00 18.20
C THR A 41 -7.19 5.43 18.48
N PHE A 42 -7.40 6.34 17.53
CA PHE A 42 -7.00 7.74 17.64
C PHE A 42 -8.07 8.67 17.07
N GLN A 43 -8.01 9.92 17.52
CA GLN A 43 -8.76 11.03 16.98
C GLN A 43 -7.84 12.25 16.90
N TYR A 44 -7.80 12.90 15.75
CA TYR A 44 -7.01 14.11 15.51
C TYR A 44 -7.92 15.29 15.20
N SER A 45 -7.79 16.37 15.96
CA SER A 45 -8.39 17.66 15.58
C SER A 45 -7.56 18.32 14.47
N LYS A 46 -8.11 19.35 13.79
CA LYS A 46 -7.39 20.14 12.78
C LYS A 46 -6.08 20.71 13.33
N GLU A 47 -6.09 21.23 14.57
CA GLU A 47 -4.92 21.82 15.24
C GLU A 47 -3.85 20.74 15.55
N SER A 48 -4.27 19.54 15.94
CA SER A 48 -3.34 18.43 16.18
C SER A 48 -2.70 17.94 14.88
N ILE A 49 -3.44 17.93 13.77
CA ILE A 49 -2.91 17.57 12.43
C ILE A 49 -1.82 18.56 12.00
N ALA A 50 -2.06 19.88 12.15
CA ALA A 50 -1.06 20.91 11.84
C ALA A 50 0.24 20.72 12.64
N SER A 51 0.10 20.43 13.94
CA SER A 51 1.24 20.16 14.82
C SER A 51 2.00 18.90 14.44
N LEU A 52 1.30 17.82 14.07
CA LEU A 52 1.89 16.56 13.60
C LEU A 52 2.65 16.77 12.29
N ALA A 53 2.06 17.45 11.32
CA ALA A 53 2.66 17.73 10.01
C ALA A 53 4.00 18.44 10.16
N LYS A 54 4.08 19.43 11.03
CA LYS A 54 5.32 20.17 11.31
C LYS A 54 6.34 19.32 12.06
N SER A 55 5.92 18.61 13.12
CA SER A 55 6.84 17.92 14.04
C SER A 55 7.39 16.62 13.45
N PHE A 56 6.58 15.86 12.72
CA PHE A 56 6.97 14.53 12.22
C PHE A 56 7.39 14.55 10.76
N TYR A 57 6.82 15.45 9.96
CA TYR A 57 7.04 15.44 8.50
C TYR A 57 7.75 16.69 7.99
N GLY A 58 8.01 17.67 8.86
CA GLY A 58 8.66 18.93 8.50
C GLY A 58 7.83 19.78 7.52
N ILE A 59 6.51 19.56 7.46
CA ILE A 59 5.59 20.27 6.57
C ILE A 59 5.00 21.47 7.34
N ASP A 60 5.15 22.67 6.77
CA ASP A 60 4.51 23.85 7.34
C ASP A 60 2.99 23.84 7.08
N GLU A 61 2.22 24.25 8.08
CA GLU A 61 0.76 24.32 8.01
C GLU A 61 0.26 25.13 6.80
N SER A 62 0.96 26.19 6.42
CA SER A 62 0.63 27.03 5.25
C SER A 62 0.68 26.27 3.92
N SER A 63 1.33 25.10 3.89
CA SER A 63 1.41 24.23 2.73
C SER A 63 0.32 23.15 2.71
N LEU A 64 -0.53 23.12 3.76
CA LEU A 64 -1.56 22.10 3.94
C LEU A 64 -2.96 22.72 3.83
N ASN A 65 -3.85 22.00 3.17
CA ASN A 65 -5.29 22.30 3.18
C ASN A 65 -5.96 21.39 4.22
N ILE A 66 -6.04 21.83 5.49
CA ILE A 66 -6.64 21.05 6.58
C ILE A 66 -8.13 21.40 6.66
N GLU A 67 -8.95 20.59 6.01
CA GLU A 67 -10.41 20.77 5.98
C GLU A 67 -11.10 20.09 7.16
N ASN A 68 -10.60 18.91 7.60
CA ASN A 68 -11.30 18.04 8.53
C ASN A 68 -10.39 17.52 9.65
N GLY A 69 -10.99 17.21 10.82
CA GLY A 69 -10.41 16.30 11.78
C GLY A 69 -10.46 14.84 11.25
N ILE A 70 -9.85 13.91 11.96
CA ILE A 70 -9.72 12.52 11.52
C ILE A 70 -9.97 11.57 12.68
N ASP A 71 -10.85 10.60 12.50
CA ASP A 71 -10.93 9.41 13.33
C ASP A 71 -10.11 8.28 12.69
N VAL A 72 -9.29 7.59 13.48
CA VAL A 72 -8.46 6.49 13.01
C VAL A 72 -8.88 5.18 13.64
N TYR A 73 -9.10 4.19 12.79
CA TYR A 73 -9.47 2.83 13.19
C TYR A 73 -8.36 1.86 12.82
N SER A 74 -7.98 1.02 13.79
CA SER A 74 -7.23 -0.20 13.54
C SER A 74 -8.21 -1.28 13.14
N VAL A 75 -7.96 -1.93 12.01
CA VAL A 75 -8.82 -2.99 11.48
C VAL A 75 -8.04 -4.28 11.28
N VAL A 76 -8.74 -5.42 11.46
CA VAL A 76 -8.26 -6.75 11.11
C VAL A 76 -9.16 -7.29 10.00
N TYR A 77 -8.59 -7.90 8.99
CA TYR A 77 -9.29 -8.41 7.83
C TYR A 77 -8.68 -9.70 7.31
N LYS A 78 -9.48 -10.51 6.61
CA LYS A 78 -9.00 -11.74 5.99
C LYS A 78 -8.36 -11.45 4.64
N SER A 79 -7.18 -12.02 4.42
CA SER A 79 -6.41 -11.89 3.20
C SER A 79 -5.72 -13.21 2.85
N ILE A 80 -4.80 -13.21 1.88
CA ILE A 80 -4.00 -14.37 1.50
C ILE A 80 -2.51 -14.10 1.63
N GLY A 81 -1.77 -15.15 1.97
CA GLY A 81 -0.30 -15.16 1.95
C GLY A 81 0.28 -15.46 0.57
N PRO A 82 1.62 -15.54 0.46
CA PRO A 82 2.31 -15.91 -0.78
C PRO A 82 1.89 -17.29 -1.34
N ASP A 83 1.46 -18.22 -0.47
CA ASP A 83 1.02 -19.58 -0.76
C ASP A 83 -0.51 -19.70 -0.95
N ASP A 84 -1.20 -18.60 -1.15
CA ASP A 84 -2.66 -18.50 -1.31
C ASP A 84 -3.50 -18.98 -0.10
N LYS A 85 -2.88 -19.20 1.06
CA LYS A 85 -3.62 -19.54 2.26
C LYS A 85 -4.23 -18.30 2.91
N LEU A 86 -5.43 -18.47 3.47
CA LEU A 86 -6.08 -17.43 4.25
C LEU A 86 -5.26 -17.10 5.50
N VAL A 87 -5.12 -15.80 5.74
CA VAL A 87 -4.43 -15.20 6.90
C VAL A 87 -5.21 -13.99 7.38
N GLU A 88 -5.05 -13.65 8.65
CA GLU A 88 -5.52 -12.37 9.16
C GLU A 88 -4.40 -11.34 9.07
N LEU A 89 -4.72 -10.19 8.51
CA LEU A 89 -3.85 -9.02 8.40
C LEU A 89 -4.50 -7.81 9.05
N SER A 90 -3.69 -6.80 9.33
CA SER A 90 -4.16 -5.53 9.88
C SER A 90 -3.87 -4.36 8.96
N GLY A 91 -4.54 -3.25 9.27
CA GLY A 91 -4.36 -1.98 8.62
C GLY A 91 -5.04 -0.86 9.40
N ALA A 92 -4.94 0.35 8.89
CA ALA A 92 -5.63 1.51 9.42
C ALA A 92 -6.61 2.08 8.42
N ILE A 93 -7.76 2.52 8.93
CA ILE A 93 -8.73 3.34 8.21
C ILE A 93 -8.75 4.71 8.86
N TYR A 94 -8.51 5.74 8.06
CA TYR A 94 -8.54 7.15 8.47
C TYR A 94 -9.83 7.76 7.90
N VAL A 95 -10.76 8.11 8.77
CA VAL A 95 -12.08 8.63 8.41
C VAL A 95 -12.11 10.14 8.64
N PRO A 96 -12.35 10.95 7.63
CA PRO A 96 -12.58 12.38 7.82
C PRO A 96 -13.80 12.64 8.74
N VAL A 97 -13.66 13.55 9.69
CA VAL A 97 -14.78 14.05 10.48
C VAL A 97 -15.43 15.20 9.71
N LEU A 98 -16.46 14.89 8.93
CA LEU A 98 -17.16 15.86 8.08
C LEU A 98 -18.30 16.55 8.84
N ASP A 99 -18.63 17.77 8.42
CA ASP A 99 -19.79 18.52 8.92
C ASP A 99 -21.09 18.15 8.16
N ASP A 100 -20.99 17.43 7.03
CA ASP A 100 -22.10 17.01 6.20
C ASP A 100 -21.94 15.52 5.76
N ASP A 101 -23.04 14.87 5.40
CA ASP A 101 -23.08 13.45 4.96
C ASP A 101 -22.67 13.31 3.48
N LYS A 102 -21.53 13.86 3.08
CA LYS A 102 -21.02 13.70 1.74
C LYS A 102 -20.38 12.35 1.51
N ALA A 103 -20.69 11.73 0.38
CA ALA A 103 -19.99 10.55 -0.09
C ALA A 103 -18.51 10.86 -0.37
N MET A 104 -17.61 10.07 0.25
CA MET A 104 -16.17 10.29 0.21
C MET A 104 -15.50 9.44 -0.86
N PRO A 105 -14.46 9.97 -1.56
CA PRO A 105 -13.57 9.15 -2.36
C PRO A 105 -12.65 8.30 -1.48
N THR A 106 -12.33 7.10 -1.93
CA THR A 106 -11.38 6.21 -1.26
C THR A 106 -9.95 6.51 -1.71
N LEU A 107 -9.01 6.63 -0.76
CA LEU A 107 -7.57 6.71 -1.01
C LEU A 107 -6.88 5.47 -0.44
N SER A 108 -6.41 4.57 -1.31
CA SER A 108 -5.58 3.43 -0.89
C SER A 108 -4.12 3.83 -0.87
N VAL A 109 -3.45 3.68 0.29
CA VAL A 109 -2.05 4.07 0.45
C VAL A 109 -1.14 2.85 0.55
N GLY A 110 -0.04 2.86 -0.22
CA GLY A 110 1.02 1.85 -0.15
C GLY A 110 2.04 2.16 0.94
N HIS A 111 2.36 1.17 1.78
CA HIS A 111 3.34 1.32 2.86
C HIS A 111 4.77 1.45 2.31
N TYR A 112 5.54 2.40 2.84
CA TYR A 112 6.98 2.49 2.59
C TYR A 112 7.72 1.29 3.21
N THR A 113 9.03 1.15 2.96
CA THR A 113 9.79 0.04 3.54
C THR A 113 9.81 0.10 5.06
N ASN A 114 9.34 -0.96 5.68
CA ASN A 114 9.38 -1.18 7.12
C ASN A 114 10.05 -2.52 7.42
N THR A 115 10.73 -2.62 8.56
CA THR A 115 11.39 -3.84 9.05
C THR A 115 10.96 -4.19 10.47
N GLU A 116 10.13 -3.36 11.11
CA GLU A 116 9.64 -3.54 12.49
C GLU A 116 8.15 -3.88 12.48
N GLN A 117 7.80 -5.04 13.01
CA GLN A 117 6.44 -5.60 12.96
C GLN A 117 5.35 -4.63 13.42
N TYR A 118 5.63 -3.84 14.46
CA TYR A 118 4.63 -2.95 15.06
C TYR A 118 4.82 -1.46 14.71
N SER A 119 5.77 -1.13 13.83
CA SER A 119 5.94 0.24 13.31
C SER A 119 5.04 0.46 12.09
N VAL A 120 3.74 0.30 12.28
CA VAL A 120 2.72 0.25 11.21
C VAL A 120 1.48 1.09 11.56
N PRO A 121 0.69 1.51 10.57
CA PRO A 121 -0.45 2.41 10.76
C PRO A 121 -1.54 1.90 11.72
N SER A 122 -1.81 0.58 11.77
CA SER A 122 -2.80 0.03 12.70
C SER A 122 -2.41 0.16 14.17
N VAL A 123 -1.10 0.27 14.45
CA VAL A 123 -0.53 0.41 15.82
C VAL A 123 -0.21 1.88 16.11
N SER A 124 0.41 2.56 15.16
CA SER A 124 0.82 3.97 15.28
C SER A 124 0.42 4.74 14.02
N PRO A 125 -0.71 5.45 14.02
CA PRO A 125 -1.22 6.13 12.82
C PRO A 125 -0.25 7.14 12.19
N THR A 126 0.68 7.70 12.94
CA THR A 126 1.71 8.62 12.42
C THR A 126 2.75 7.95 11.53
N THR A 127 2.82 6.62 11.51
CA THR A 127 3.61 5.87 10.52
C THR A 127 2.93 5.83 9.14
N GLY A 128 1.68 6.30 9.04
CA GLY A 128 0.91 6.44 7.80
C GLY A 128 0.67 7.90 7.39
N PRO A 129 1.71 8.72 7.10
CA PRO A 129 1.56 10.15 6.84
C PRO A 129 0.56 10.47 5.73
N GLN A 130 0.58 9.71 4.64
CA GLN A 130 -0.32 9.95 3.51
C GLN A 130 -1.78 9.60 3.83
N GLY A 131 -2.05 8.70 4.79
CA GLY A 131 -3.39 8.46 5.32
C GLY A 131 -3.95 9.69 6.04
N ILE A 132 -3.12 10.32 6.90
CA ILE A 132 -3.47 11.57 7.60
C ILE A 132 -3.67 12.70 6.59
N LEU A 133 -2.70 12.89 5.67
CA LEU A 133 -2.74 13.96 4.65
C LEU A 133 -3.95 13.82 3.70
N GLY A 134 -4.33 12.60 3.33
CA GLY A 134 -5.52 12.36 2.52
C GLY A 134 -6.80 12.66 3.28
N SER A 135 -6.93 12.12 4.50
CA SER A 135 -8.18 12.24 5.24
C SER A 135 -8.44 13.66 5.76
N MET A 136 -7.41 14.46 6.06
CA MET A 136 -7.63 15.88 6.38
C MET A 136 -8.23 16.68 5.20
N GLN A 137 -8.13 16.15 3.96
CA GLN A 137 -8.70 16.73 2.74
C GLN A 137 -9.96 15.98 2.26
N GLY A 138 -10.58 15.18 3.14
CA GLY A 138 -11.86 14.52 2.87
C GLY A 138 -11.77 13.22 2.07
N TYR A 139 -10.62 12.55 2.03
CA TYR A 139 -10.50 11.18 1.52
C TYR A 139 -10.73 10.16 2.65
N PHE A 140 -11.56 9.18 2.41
CA PHE A 140 -11.58 7.96 3.22
C PHE A 140 -10.32 7.16 2.91
N SER A 141 -9.30 7.29 3.77
CA SER A 141 -7.98 6.72 3.49
C SER A 141 -7.81 5.36 4.15
N ILE A 142 -7.31 4.38 3.38
CA ILE A 142 -7.02 3.02 3.84
C ILE A 142 -5.53 2.71 3.68
N TYR A 143 -4.95 2.06 4.68
CA TYR A 143 -3.52 1.83 4.75
C TYR A 143 -3.23 0.44 5.31
N ALA A 144 -2.88 -0.52 4.46
CA ALA A 144 -2.53 -1.87 4.88
C ALA A 144 -1.16 -1.89 5.56
N ASP A 145 -1.03 -2.60 6.68
CA ASP A 145 0.26 -2.82 7.33
C ASP A 145 1.19 -3.69 6.47
N GLY A 146 0.62 -4.62 5.73
CA GLY A 146 1.32 -5.56 4.87
C GLY A 146 1.50 -6.94 5.51
N TYR A 147 1.84 -7.91 4.67
CA TYR A 147 2.08 -9.30 5.11
C TYR A 147 3.33 -9.41 5.97
N GLY A 148 3.20 -10.00 7.14
CA GLY A 148 4.28 -10.12 8.13
C GLY A 148 4.39 -8.92 9.08
N PHE A 149 3.42 -7.99 9.05
CA PHE A 149 3.38 -6.82 9.92
C PHE A 149 2.06 -6.72 10.69
N GLY A 150 2.05 -5.89 11.74
CA GLY A 150 0.88 -5.71 12.60
C GLY A 150 0.49 -7.00 13.32
N VAL A 151 -0.71 -7.50 13.10
CA VAL A 151 -1.20 -8.75 13.72
C VAL A 151 -0.70 -10.03 13.03
N SER A 152 -0.02 -9.91 11.91
CA SER A 152 0.45 -11.09 11.17
C SER A 152 1.60 -11.80 11.88
N ASP A 153 1.47 -13.11 12.09
CA ASP A 153 2.54 -13.98 12.63
C ASP A 153 3.50 -14.48 11.54
N ALA A 154 3.28 -14.08 10.30
CA ALA A 154 4.10 -14.50 9.16
C ALA A 154 5.43 -13.73 9.09
N GLN A 155 6.37 -14.25 8.32
CA GLN A 155 7.60 -13.51 8.00
C GLN A 155 7.31 -12.41 6.97
N PRO A 156 7.88 -11.21 7.12
CA PRO A 156 7.66 -10.10 6.20
C PRO A 156 7.95 -10.46 4.73
N SER A 157 7.08 -10.05 3.84
CA SER A 157 7.29 -10.14 2.39
C SER A 157 7.78 -8.79 1.85
N PHE A 158 8.78 -8.82 0.98
CA PHE A 158 9.33 -7.61 0.35
C PHE A 158 9.57 -7.82 -1.13
N VAL A 159 9.25 -6.82 -1.95
CA VAL A 159 9.34 -6.90 -3.42
C VAL A 159 8.62 -8.14 -3.95
N ASN A 160 7.36 -8.31 -3.55
CA ASN A 160 6.48 -9.35 -4.06
C ASN A 160 5.19 -8.69 -4.58
N LYS A 161 5.09 -8.57 -5.91
CA LYS A 161 4.00 -7.88 -6.61
C LYS A 161 2.62 -8.42 -6.20
N LYS A 162 2.47 -9.76 -6.16
CA LYS A 162 1.21 -10.42 -5.80
C LYS A 162 0.80 -10.06 -4.36
N VAL A 163 1.66 -10.30 -3.39
CA VAL A 163 1.35 -10.06 -1.97
C VAL A 163 1.07 -8.59 -1.73
N SER A 164 1.87 -7.69 -2.32
CA SER A 164 1.67 -6.23 -2.21
C SER A 164 0.32 -5.76 -2.76
N ALA A 165 -0.15 -6.36 -3.85
CA ALA A 165 -1.44 -6.02 -4.44
C ALA A 165 -2.61 -6.62 -3.64
N GLU A 166 -2.55 -7.93 -3.40
CA GLU A 166 -3.66 -8.69 -2.83
C GLU A 166 -4.02 -8.25 -1.42
N THR A 167 -3.03 -7.98 -0.56
CA THR A 167 -3.27 -7.50 0.82
C THR A 167 -3.98 -6.15 0.84
N ARG A 168 -3.71 -5.27 -0.13
CA ARG A 168 -4.36 -3.95 -0.24
C ARG A 168 -5.75 -4.04 -0.84
N ILE A 169 -5.97 -4.96 -1.80
CA ILE A 169 -7.28 -5.21 -2.39
C ILE A 169 -8.22 -5.80 -1.33
N ASP A 170 -7.71 -6.70 -0.49
CA ASP A 170 -8.50 -7.28 0.57
C ASP A 170 -8.84 -6.26 1.67
N LEU A 171 -7.93 -5.33 2.00
CA LEU A 171 -8.26 -4.19 2.86
C LEU A 171 -9.30 -3.26 2.21
N LEU A 172 -9.23 -3.01 0.88
CA LEU A 172 -10.24 -2.23 0.18
C LEU A 172 -11.62 -2.88 0.31
N LYS A 173 -11.72 -4.19 0.19
CA LYS A 173 -12.96 -4.95 0.42
C LYS A 173 -13.45 -4.81 1.86
N ALA A 174 -12.60 -5.08 2.84
CA ALA A 174 -12.94 -4.94 4.26
C ALA A 174 -13.33 -3.50 4.63
N SER A 175 -12.73 -2.50 3.99
CA SER A 175 -13.07 -1.10 4.23
C SER A 175 -14.47 -0.72 3.74
N LYS A 176 -14.99 -1.41 2.72
CA LYS A 176 -16.39 -1.25 2.27
C LYS A 176 -17.38 -1.85 3.26
N GLU A 177 -17.05 -3.01 3.88
CA GLU A 177 -17.84 -3.56 4.99
C GLU A 177 -17.84 -2.61 6.18
N PHE A 178 -16.64 -2.10 6.57
CA PHE A 178 -16.51 -1.11 7.63
C PHE A 178 -17.35 0.14 7.36
N ALA A 179 -17.31 0.67 6.14
CA ALA A 179 -18.08 1.86 5.78
C ALA A 179 -19.58 1.59 5.87
N CYS A 180 -20.02 0.41 5.40
CA CYS A 180 -21.40 -0.04 5.53
C CYS A 180 -21.85 -0.13 6.99
N GLU A 181 -21.07 -0.77 7.88
CA GLU A 181 -21.39 -0.94 9.30
C GLU A 181 -21.45 0.39 10.08
N ASN A 182 -20.75 1.42 9.60
CA ASN A 182 -20.67 2.71 10.25
C ASN A 182 -21.46 3.82 9.54
N ASP A 183 -22.34 3.48 8.59
CA ASP A 183 -23.16 4.40 7.81
C ASP A 183 -22.33 5.49 7.08
N ILE A 184 -21.12 5.13 6.64
CA ILE A 184 -20.23 6.00 5.89
C ILE A 184 -20.51 5.85 4.40
N GLU A 185 -20.88 6.94 3.72
CA GLU A 185 -21.08 6.94 2.28
C GLU A 185 -19.76 7.10 1.54
N LEU A 186 -19.46 6.15 0.65
CA LEU A 186 -18.32 6.20 -0.27
C LEU A 186 -18.83 6.41 -1.69
N ASN A 187 -18.19 7.28 -2.45
CA ASN A 187 -18.42 7.38 -3.88
C ASN A 187 -17.55 6.33 -4.63
N ASP A 188 -17.72 6.24 -5.96
CA ASP A 188 -17.02 5.24 -6.76
C ASP A 188 -15.56 5.62 -7.10
N GLN A 189 -15.06 6.76 -6.60
CA GLN A 189 -13.70 7.20 -6.88
C GLN A 189 -12.69 6.48 -6.00
N LEU A 190 -11.71 5.83 -6.64
CA LEU A 190 -10.61 5.12 -5.99
C LEU A 190 -9.27 5.73 -6.44
N PHE A 191 -8.62 6.40 -5.52
CA PHE A 191 -7.26 6.94 -5.69
C PHE A 191 -6.24 6.02 -5.03
N THR A 192 -5.02 6.02 -5.55
CA THR A 192 -3.94 5.24 -4.93
C THR A 192 -2.61 5.98 -5.00
N THR A 193 -1.86 5.95 -3.90
CA THR A 193 -0.54 6.58 -3.78
C THR A 193 0.35 5.82 -2.79
N GLY A 194 1.62 6.14 -2.75
CA GLY A 194 2.59 5.60 -1.79
C GLY A 194 3.99 6.03 -2.16
N TYR A 195 4.87 6.15 -1.17
CA TYR A 195 6.26 6.60 -1.33
C TYR A 195 7.25 5.44 -1.22
N SER A 196 8.32 5.45 -2.02
CA SER A 196 9.37 4.43 -1.98
C SER A 196 8.82 3.02 -2.29
N ALA A 197 8.99 2.03 -1.39
CA ALA A 197 8.29 0.75 -1.53
C ALA A 197 6.77 0.92 -1.66
N GLY A 198 6.20 1.97 -1.07
CA GLY A 198 4.79 2.33 -1.26
C GLY A 198 4.45 2.68 -2.70
N GLY A 199 5.35 3.33 -3.43
CA GLY A 199 5.20 3.59 -4.85
C GLY A 199 5.18 2.30 -5.68
N TYR A 200 6.03 1.33 -5.33
CA TYR A 200 6.00 -0.02 -5.88
C TYR A 200 4.66 -0.73 -5.58
N ASN A 201 4.26 -0.74 -4.30
CA ASN A 201 3.03 -1.37 -3.84
C ASN A 201 1.78 -0.77 -4.53
N THR A 202 1.82 0.51 -4.83
CA THR A 202 0.76 1.25 -5.52
C THR A 202 0.65 0.86 -6.99
N MET A 203 1.77 0.64 -7.67
CA MET A 203 1.77 0.10 -9.04
C MET A 203 1.27 -1.34 -9.07
N ALA A 204 1.65 -2.18 -8.10
CA ALA A 204 1.15 -3.54 -7.98
C ALA A 204 -0.37 -3.58 -7.75
N PHE A 205 -0.88 -2.76 -6.84
CA PHE A 205 -2.31 -2.60 -6.59
C PHE A 205 -3.07 -2.18 -7.84
N HIS A 206 -2.57 -1.15 -8.55
CA HIS A 206 -3.20 -0.66 -9.79
C HIS A 206 -3.25 -1.73 -10.88
N GLN A 207 -2.12 -2.39 -11.15
CA GLN A 207 -2.06 -3.44 -12.17
C GLN A 207 -3.03 -4.58 -11.86
N TYR A 208 -3.06 -5.05 -10.61
CA TYR A 208 -3.93 -6.16 -10.20
C TYR A 208 -5.41 -5.78 -10.24
N ILE A 209 -5.78 -4.57 -9.87
CA ILE A 209 -7.16 -4.06 -10.03
C ILE A 209 -7.58 -4.17 -11.49
N GLU A 210 -6.80 -3.61 -12.41
CA GLU A 210 -7.15 -3.59 -13.83
C GLU A 210 -7.18 -4.98 -14.49
N GLU A 211 -6.33 -5.91 -14.03
CA GLU A 211 -6.21 -7.24 -14.63
C GLU A 211 -7.16 -8.28 -14.02
N LYS A 212 -7.50 -8.16 -12.72
CA LYS A 212 -8.14 -9.25 -11.98
C LYS A 212 -9.40 -8.87 -11.22
N TYR A 213 -9.64 -7.57 -10.97
CA TYR A 213 -10.73 -7.10 -10.12
C TYR A 213 -11.59 -6.03 -10.85
N PRO A 214 -12.30 -6.43 -11.90
CA PRO A 214 -13.08 -5.51 -12.76
C PRO A 214 -14.22 -4.79 -12.02
N GLU A 215 -14.55 -5.22 -10.82
CA GLU A 215 -15.52 -4.56 -9.93
C GLU A 215 -14.98 -3.25 -9.34
N PHE A 216 -13.66 -3.01 -9.41
CA PHE A 216 -13.04 -1.77 -8.97
C PHE A 216 -12.44 -1.00 -10.16
N THR A 217 -12.53 0.31 -10.11
CA THR A 217 -11.92 1.19 -11.10
C THR A 217 -11.03 2.21 -10.44
N ILE A 218 -9.75 2.25 -10.83
CA ILE A 218 -8.83 3.29 -10.37
C ILE A 218 -9.18 4.62 -11.03
N THR A 219 -9.42 5.66 -10.23
CA THR A 219 -9.64 7.02 -10.72
C THR A 219 -8.32 7.67 -11.14
N ALA A 220 -7.32 7.59 -10.29
CA ALA A 220 -5.97 8.05 -10.57
C ALA A 220 -4.93 7.40 -9.63
N ASN A 221 -3.69 7.26 -10.12
CA ASN A 221 -2.58 6.67 -9.39
C ASN A 221 -1.38 7.62 -9.34
N ALA A 222 -0.88 7.93 -8.14
CA ALA A 222 0.34 8.71 -7.94
C ALA A 222 1.41 7.84 -7.25
N PRO A 223 2.19 7.05 -7.99
CA PRO A 223 3.32 6.30 -7.44
C PRO A 223 4.52 7.24 -7.25
N LEU A 224 5.07 7.29 -6.02
CA LEU A 224 6.11 8.24 -5.62
C LEU A 224 7.41 7.51 -5.33
N ALA A 225 8.49 7.88 -6.04
CA ALA A 225 9.87 7.42 -5.84
C ALA A 225 10.02 5.89 -5.64
N GLY A 226 9.28 5.09 -6.42
CA GLY A 226 9.26 3.63 -6.28
C GLY A 226 10.25 2.89 -7.19
N PRO A 227 10.68 1.66 -6.79
CA PRO A 227 11.54 0.80 -7.61
C PRO A 227 10.71 0.06 -8.68
N TYR A 228 10.26 0.76 -9.73
CA TYR A 228 9.35 0.22 -10.76
C TYR A 228 9.99 -0.83 -11.67
N SER A 229 11.32 -0.89 -11.71
CA SER A 229 12.12 -1.95 -12.33
C SER A 229 13.12 -2.50 -11.32
N THR A 230 12.76 -3.55 -10.62
CA THR A 230 13.62 -4.19 -9.62
C THR A 230 14.85 -4.83 -10.27
N MET A 231 14.71 -5.34 -11.52
CA MET A 231 15.80 -5.88 -12.30
C MET A 231 16.86 -4.81 -12.62
N ASN A 232 16.43 -3.64 -13.11
CA ASN A 232 17.36 -2.57 -13.49
C ASN A 232 17.93 -1.85 -12.25
N MET A 233 17.14 -1.75 -11.17
CA MET A 233 17.65 -1.26 -9.88
C MET A 233 18.78 -2.15 -9.36
N GLY A 234 18.58 -3.48 -9.31
CA GLY A 234 19.61 -4.43 -8.90
C GLY A 234 20.87 -4.33 -9.78
N LYS A 235 20.71 -4.28 -11.11
CA LYS A 235 21.82 -4.10 -12.04
C LYS A 235 22.61 -2.83 -11.72
N THR A 236 21.95 -1.69 -11.55
CA THR A 236 22.60 -0.41 -11.24
C THR A 236 23.35 -0.44 -9.90
N ILE A 237 22.76 -1.06 -8.86
CA ILE A 237 23.43 -1.23 -7.57
C ILE A 237 24.74 -2.03 -7.74
N PHE A 238 24.70 -3.13 -8.48
CA PHE A 238 25.87 -4.00 -8.68
C PHE A 238 26.95 -3.35 -9.56
N GLU A 239 26.56 -2.60 -10.59
CA GLU A 239 27.49 -1.84 -11.45
C GLU A 239 28.16 -0.67 -10.70
N LYS A 240 27.42 0.02 -9.81
CA LYS A 240 27.98 1.11 -8.98
C LYS A 240 28.96 0.61 -7.92
N GLY A 241 28.81 -0.62 -7.45
CA GLY A 241 29.69 -1.24 -6.47
C GLY A 241 29.57 -0.70 -5.03
N ILE A 242 28.85 0.38 -4.80
CA ILE A 242 28.55 0.96 -3.48
C ILE A 242 27.06 1.28 -3.42
N TYR A 243 26.40 0.85 -2.32
CA TYR A 243 25.01 1.16 -2.03
C TYR A 243 24.82 1.42 -0.56
N HIS A 244 24.67 2.69 -0.19
CA HIS A 244 24.67 3.14 1.22
C HIS A 244 23.48 2.67 2.07
N GLN A 245 22.53 1.98 1.46
CA GLN A 245 21.38 1.39 2.13
C GLN A 245 21.33 -0.13 1.91
N PRO A 246 22.39 -0.89 2.29
CA PRO A 246 22.46 -2.34 2.03
C PRO A 246 21.32 -3.14 2.64
N TYR A 247 20.62 -2.60 3.65
CA TYR A 247 19.46 -3.27 4.24
C TYR A 247 18.30 -3.47 3.23
N TYR A 248 18.12 -2.59 2.25
CA TYR A 248 17.14 -2.81 1.18
C TYR A 248 17.52 -4.00 0.28
N LEU A 249 18.80 -4.10 -0.05
CA LEU A 249 19.31 -5.22 -0.83
C LEU A 249 19.16 -6.54 -0.05
N GLY A 250 19.55 -6.54 1.23
CA GLY A 250 19.36 -7.69 2.12
C GLY A 250 17.89 -8.10 2.20
N PHE A 251 16.97 -7.15 2.31
CA PHE A 251 15.53 -7.42 2.36
C PHE A 251 14.99 -7.97 1.03
N ALA A 252 15.51 -7.50 -0.11
CA ALA A 252 15.15 -8.05 -1.42
C ALA A 252 15.63 -9.51 -1.58
N LEU A 253 16.85 -9.83 -1.10
CA LEU A 253 17.36 -11.20 -1.09
C LEU A 253 16.54 -12.10 -0.14
N TRP A 254 16.17 -11.60 1.04
CA TRP A 254 15.24 -12.24 1.96
C TRP A 254 13.88 -12.52 1.31
N GLY A 255 13.31 -11.50 0.64
CA GLY A 255 12.03 -11.62 -0.07
C GLY A 255 12.07 -12.67 -1.20
N TYR A 256 13.19 -12.76 -1.92
CA TYR A 256 13.41 -13.81 -2.92
C TYR A 256 13.36 -15.20 -2.31
N ILE A 257 14.10 -15.42 -1.22
CA ILE A 257 14.18 -16.75 -0.58
C ILE A 257 12.79 -17.19 -0.09
N ASN A 258 12.09 -16.31 0.59
CA ASN A 258 10.77 -16.62 1.12
C ASN A 258 9.71 -16.77 0.02
N GLY A 259 9.84 -16.01 -1.06
CA GLY A 259 8.91 -16.07 -2.20
C GLY A 259 9.13 -17.30 -3.10
N THR A 260 10.35 -17.84 -3.17
CA THR A 260 10.71 -18.96 -4.07
C THR A 260 10.99 -20.28 -3.35
N GLY A 261 11.30 -20.23 -2.05
CA GLY A 261 11.76 -21.39 -1.28
C GLY A 261 13.22 -21.80 -1.57
N ASP A 262 14.00 -21.01 -2.33
CA ASP A 262 15.42 -21.25 -2.61
C ASP A 262 16.30 -20.90 -1.41
N SER A 263 16.24 -21.70 -0.36
CA SER A 263 16.96 -21.46 0.90
C SER A 263 18.49 -21.49 0.73
N ASP A 264 19.02 -22.08 -0.35
CA ASP A 264 20.45 -22.15 -0.62
C ASP A 264 21.00 -20.91 -1.37
N ALA A 265 20.12 -20.02 -1.83
CA ALA A 265 20.52 -18.82 -2.59
C ALA A 265 21.58 -17.97 -1.89
N LEU A 266 21.42 -17.70 -0.59
CA LEU A 266 22.39 -16.90 0.18
C LEU A 266 23.77 -17.59 0.27
N ASN A 267 23.81 -18.93 0.33
CA ASN A 267 25.08 -19.65 0.30
C ASN A 267 25.82 -19.45 -1.02
N ARG A 268 25.10 -19.31 -2.12
CA ARG A 268 25.69 -19.05 -3.44
C ARG A 268 26.07 -17.61 -3.66
N TRP A 269 25.35 -16.65 -3.06
CA TRP A 269 25.42 -15.22 -3.41
C TRP A 269 26.15 -14.34 -2.41
N VAL A 270 26.05 -14.63 -1.10
CA VAL A 270 26.47 -13.72 -0.03
C VAL A 270 27.76 -14.18 0.61
N ASN A 271 28.68 -13.23 0.89
CA ASN A 271 29.92 -13.46 1.63
C ASN A 271 29.66 -13.56 3.14
N GLU A 272 30.48 -14.34 3.84
CA GLU A 272 30.52 -14.27 5.31
C GLU A 272 31.21 -12.95 5.75
N PRO A 273 30.75 -12.33 6.85
CA PRO A 273 29.74 -12.84 7.80
C PRO A 273 28.31 -12.37 7.52
N TYR A 274 27.97 -11.84 6.33
CA TYR A 274 26.73 -11.10 6.06
C TYR A 274 25.52 -12.02 5.78
N ARG A 275 25.74 -13.32 5.58
CA ARG A 275 24.65 -14.28 5.33
C ARG A 275 23.72 -14.42 6.53
N GLU A 276 24.29 -14.57 7.72
CA GLU A 276 23.51 -14.76 8.95
C GLU A 276 22.64 -13.54 9.29
N PRO A 277 23.12 -12.27 9.22
CA PRO A 277 22.24 -11.10 9.33
C PRO A 277 21.07 -11.09 8.36
N ILE A 278 21.24 -11.48 7.09
CA ILE A 278 20.12 -11.56 6.12
C ILE A 278 19.12 -12.63 6.53
N LEU A 279 19.55 -13.75 7.09
CA LEU A 279 18.66 -14.83 7.51
C LEU A 279 17.86 -14.50 8.79
N THR A 280 18.36 -13.64 9.66
CA THR A 280 17.84 -13.53 11.03
C THR A 280 17.33 -12.16 11.42
N MET A 281 17.66 -11.10 10.67
CA MET A 281 17.31 -9.75 11.07
C MET A 281 16.05 -9.17 10.42
N TYR A 282 15.44 -9.87 9.46
CA TYR A 282 14.18 -9.47 8.82
C TYR A 282 12.96 -10.18 9.43
N ASP A 283 13.02 -10.47 10.72
CA ASP A 283 11.98 -11.14 11.51
C ASP A 283 10.94 -10.18 12.11
N GLY A 284 10.98 -8.90 11.76
CA GLY A 284 10.09 -7.87 12.31
C GLY A 284 10.57 -7.28 13.65
N SER A 285 11.71 -7.72 14.21
CA SER A 285 12.20 -7.25 15.51
C SER A 285 13.28 -6.17 15.43
N LYS A 286 13.82 -5.89 14.24
CA LYS A 286 14.98 -5.00 14.04
C LYS A 286 14.62 -3.82 13.16
N GLY A 287 15.05 -2.62 13.60
CA GLY A 287 14.93 -1.41 12.80
C GLY A 287 15.98 -1.33 11.67
N ALA A 288 15.64 -0.57 10.62
CA ALA A 288 16.47 -0.42 9.42
C ALA A 288 17.92 -0.03 9.71
N THR A 289 18.18 0.87 10.66
CA THR A 289 19.54 1.28 11.07
C THR A 289 20.34 0.12 11.63
N GLN A 290 19.72 -0.73 12.44
CA GLN A 290 20.38 -1.88 13.03
C GLN A 290 20.78 -2.89 11.96
N ILE A 291 19.89 -3.18 11.01
CA ILE A 291 20.16 -4.09 9.90
C ILE A 291 21.21 -3.49 8.97
N ASN A 292 21.12 -2.20 8.66
CA ASN A 292 22.08 -1.52 7.79
C ASN A 292 23.52 -1.60 8.35
N ASN A 293 23.68 -1.45 9.67
CA ASN A 293 24.98 -1.54 10.35
C ASN A 293 25.54 -2.98 10.43
N ALA A 294 24.70 -3.99 10.27
CA ALA A 294 25.11 -5.41 10.21
C ALA A 294 25.54 -5.87 8.81
N LEU A 295 25.25 -5.06 7.79
CA LEU A 295 25.60 -5.33 6.39
C LEU A 295 26.71 -4.38 5.91
N ASN A 296 27.21 -4.59 4.68
CA ASN A 296 28.25 -3.76 4.10
C ASN A 296 27.72 -3.05 2.85
N ASP A 297 28.02 -1.76 2.74
CA ASP A 297 27.60 -0.93 1.59
C ASP A 297 28.43 -1.15 0.32
N THR A 298 29.62 -1.77 0.47
CA THR A 298 30.49 -2.15 -0.65
C THR A 298 30.03 -3.52 -1.20
N ILE A 299 29.45 -3.51 -2.35
CA ILE A 299 28.75 -4.65 -2.95
C ILE A 299 29.67 -5.87 -3.12
N SER A 300 30.94 -5.69 -3.51
CA SER A 300 31.93 -6.78 -3.65
C SER A 300 32.39 -7.37 -2.31
N VAL A 301 32.15 -6.66 -1.19
CA VAL A 301 32.38 -7.18 0.16
C VAL A 301 31.12 -7.95 0.65
N LEU A 302 29.93 -7.44 0.36
CA LEU A 302 28.66 -8.07 0.73
C LEU A 302 28.37 -9.33 -0.10
N LEU A 303 28.56 -9.26 -1.42
CA LEU A 303 28.20 -10.32 -2.38
C LEU A 303 29.43 -11.00 -2.99
N LYS A 304 29.26 -12.29 -3.29
CA LYS A 304 30.32 -13.07 -3.94
C LYS A 304 30.58 -12.61 -5.37
N LYS A 305 31.85 -12.57 -5.74
CA LYS A 305 32.26 -12.21 -7.09
C LYS A 305 31.59 -13.11 -8.15
N SER A 306 31.47 -14.40 -7.88
CA SER A 306 30.83 -15.34 -8.82
C SER A 306 29.36 -14.98 -9.09
N PHE A 307 28.64 -14.52 -8.06
CA PHE A 307 27.26 -14.03 -8.22
C PHE A 307 27.20 -12.75 -9.03
N LEU A 308 28.06 -11.79 -8.71
CA LEU A 308 28.12 -10.51 -9.43
C LEU A 308 28.46 -10.69 -10.90
N ASP A 309 29.48 -11.48 -11.21
CA ASP A 309 29.87 -11.81 -12.59
C ASP A 309 28.73 -12.53 -13.34
N GLY A 310 28.05 -13.47 -12.68
CA GLY A 310 26.90 -14.17 -13.24
C GLY A 310 25.71 -13.22 -13.48
N PHE A 311 25.39 -12.38 -12.52
CA PHE A 311 24.28 -11.44 -12.66
C PHE A 311 24.55 -10.35 -13.73
N LEU A 312 25.73 -9.78 -13.78
CA LEU A 312 26.08 -8.76 -14.79
C LEU A 312 26.37 -9.35 -16.18
N GLY A 313 26.72 -10.65 -16.25
CA GLY A 313 26.87 -11.42 -17.47
C GLY A 313 25.63 -12.25 -17.83
N ASP A 314 25.83 -13.46 -18.32
CA ASP A 314 24.77 -14.37 -18.79
C ASP A 314 24.29 -15.39 -17.74
N GLY A 315 24.81 -15.33 -16.51
CA GLY A 315 24.40 -16.19 -15.39
C GLY A 315 23.18 -15.66 -14.63
N GLU A 316 22.86 -16.33 -13.52
CA GLU A 316 21.78 -15.99 -12.56
C GLU A 316 20.40 -15.77 -13.21
N GLN A 317 20.08 -16.52 -14.27
CA GLN A 317 18.87 -16.31 -15.08
C GLN A 317 17.58 -16.47 -14.27
N THR A 318 17.53 -17.41 -13.32
CA THR A 318 16.35 -17.60 -12.43
C THR A 318 16.10 -16.36 -11.58
N PHE A 319 17.14 -15.80 -10.97
CA PHE A 319 17.00 -14.59 -10.16
C PHE A 319 16.66 -13.36 -11.01
N LYS A 320 17.29 -13.22 -12.18
CA LYS A 320 16.95 -12.15 -13.14
C LYS A 320 15.48 -12.24 -13.58
N GLN A 321 14.99 -13.44 -13.86
CA GLN A 321 13.59 -13.62 -14.25
C GLN A 321 12.65 -13.26 -13.08
N TYR A 322 12.96 -13.71 -11.86
CA TYR A 322 12.20 -13.30 -10.68
C TYR A 322 12.12 -11.78 -10.56
N LEU A 323 13.25 -11.05 -10.69
CA LEU A 323 13.26 -9.60 -10.62
C LEU A 323 12.45 -8.95 -11.76
N LYS A 324 12.47 -9.52 -12.98
CA LYS A 324 11.61 -9.05 -14.08
C LYS A 324 10.14 -9.24 -13.77
N ASP A 325 9.76 -10.39 -13.20
CA ASP A 325 8.38 -10.69 -12.81
C ASP A 325 7.88 -9.76 -11.70
N GLN A 326 8.79 -9.27 -10.86
CA GLN A 326 8.49 -8.25 -9.85
C GLN A 326 8.58 -6.81 -10.37
N SER A 327 8.82 -6.57 -11.65
CA SER A 327 8.87 -5.24 -12.28
C SER A 327 7.58 -4.93 -13.05
N PHE A 328 7.36 -3.66 -13.43
CA PHE A 328 6.17 -3.21 -14.17
C PHE A 328 6.45 -2.84 -15.63
N ILE A 329 7.65 -3.15 -16.11
CA ILE A 329 8.12 -2.74 -17.45
C ILE A 329 8.42 -3.91 -18.39
N TYR A 330 8.22 -5.17 -17.93
CA TYR A 330 8.58 -6.36 -18.72
C TYR A 330 7.37 -7.20 -19.14
N ASP A 331 6.18 -6.95 -18.62
CA ASP A 331 4.97 -7.76 -18.84
C ASP A 331 4.00 -7.20 -19.89
N GLY A 332 4.34 -6.04 -20.47
CA GLY A 332 3.53 -5.41 -21.52
C GLY A 332 2.26 -4.73 -21.00
N TRP A 333 2.09 -4.58 -19.69
CA TRP A 333 0.94 -3.89 -19.10
C TRP A 333 0.76 -2.49 -19.65
N THR A 334 -0.48 -2.14 -19.95
CA THR A 334 -0.91 -0.82 -20.43
C THR A 334 -1.96 -0.26 -19.48
N PRO A 335 -1.58 0.58 -18.51
CA PRO A 335 -2.52 1.16 -17.55
C PRO A 335 -3.57 2.01 -18.27
N LYS A 336 -4.83 1.87 -17.83
CA LYS A 336 -5.98 2.63 -18.34
C LYS A 336 -6.20 3.91 -17.56
N ALA A 337 -6.03 3.85 -16.22
CA ALA A 337 -6.18 5.02 -15.37
C ALA A 337 -4.97 5.96 -15.48
N PRO A 338 -5.18 7.27 -15.24
CA PRO A 338 -4.09 8.25 -15.18
C PRO A 338 -3.04 7.89 -14.14
N ILE A 339 -1.75 8.02 -14.52
CA ILE A 339 -0.62 7.87 -13.60
C ILE A 339 0.23 9.15 -13.60
N HIS A 340 0.54 9.65 -12.41
CA HIS A 340 1.49 10.72 -12.21
C HIS A 340 2.65 10.27 -11.33
N PHE A 341 3.76 9.94 -11.95
CA PHE A 341 5.00 9.60 -11.25
C PHE A 341 5.69 10.86 -10.71
N MET A 342 6.17 10.80 -9.47
CA MET A 342 6.90 11.90 -8.83
C MET A 342 8.15 11.37 -8.15
N HIS A 343 9.32 12.07 -8.29
CA HIS A 343 10.59 11.57 -7.80
C HIS A 343 11.59 12.70 -7.51
N GLY A 344 12.49 12.49 -6.55
CA GLY A 344 13.63 13.36 -6.29
C GLY A 344 14.75 13.17 -7.32
N LYS A 345 15.28 14.25 -7.87
CA LYS A 345 16.35 14.21 -8.92
C LYS A 345 17.65 13.58 -8.42
N ASP A 346 18.00 13.83 -7.15
CA ASP A 346 19.26 13.40 -6.56
C ASP A 346 19.11 12.10 -5.76
N ASP A 347 18.05 11.34 -6.02
CA ASP A 347 17.77 10.09 -5.33
C ASP A 347 18.76 9.00 -5.73
N THR A 348 19.56 8.57 -4.75
CA THR A 348 20.53 7.46 -4.87
C THR A 348 20.11 6.22 -4.11
N THR A 349 18.97 6.26 -3.41
CA THR A 349 18.36 5.13 -2.72
C THR A 349 17.49 4.33 -3.67
N VAL A 350 16.51 5.01 -4.30
CA VAL A 350 15.74 4.51 -5.44
C VAL A 350 16.06 5.43 -6.61
N PHE A 351 16.80 4.95 -7.59
CA PHE A 351 17.36 5.82 -8.63
C PHE A 351 16.29 6.52 -9.46
N HIS A 352 16.40 7.82 -9.61
CA HIS A 352 15.45 8.68 -10.34
C HIS A 352 15.10 8.15 -11.75
N TYR A 353 16.09 7.62 -12.49
CA TYR A 353 15.87 7.13 -13.85
C TYR A 353 14.82 6.00 -13.93
N LEU A 354 14.58 5.25 -12.83
CA LEU A 354 13.58 4.17 -12.79
C LEU A 354 12.15 4.70 -13.01
N MET A 355 11.89 5.95 -12.60
CA MET A 355 10.64 6.65 -12.90
C MET A 355 10.53 6.96 -14.39
N GLU A 356 11.57 7.53 -14.98
CA GLU A 356 11.59 7.90 -16.41
C GLU A 356 11.50 6.67 -17.31
N GLU A 357 12.19 5.59 -16.94
CA GLU A 357 12.13 4.31 -17.64
C GLU A 357 10.71 3.72 -17.59
N ALA A 358 10.10 3.65 -16.42
CA ALA A 358 8.74 3.13 -16.27
C ALA A 358 7.73 3.95 -17.09
N ALA A 359 7.79 5.28 -17.00
CA ALA A 359 6.92 6.15 -17.75
C ALA A 359 7.11 5.97 -19.28
N THR A 360 8.34 5.82 -19.74
CA THR A 360 8.67 5.61 -21.16
C THR A 360 8.13 4.27 -21.66
N VAL A 361 8.35 3.19 -20.91
CA VAL A 361 7.89 1.85 -21.32
C VAL A 361 6.36 1.78 -21.32
N LEU A 362 5.68 2.28 -20.29
CA LEU A 362 4.22 2.28 -20.26
C LEU A 362 3.60 3.09 -21.39
N LYS A 363 4.17 4.25 -21.73
CA LYS A 363 3.75 5.01 -22.94
C LYS A 363 3.98 4.23 -24.23
N THR A 364 5.10 3.52 -24.35
CA THR A 364 5.41 2.67 -25.51
C THR A 364 4.42 1.50 -25.63
N ASN A 365 3.98 0.96 -24.50
CA ASN A 365 2.94 -0.07 -24.46
C ASN A 365 1.54 0.45 -24.82
N GLY A 366 1.35 1.78 -24.92
CA GLY A 366 0.09 2.39 -25.35
C GLY A 366 -0.65 3.20 -24.27
N ALA A 367 -0.08 3.38 -23.06
CA ALA A 367 -0.69 4.20 -22.03
C ALA A 367 -0.68 5.69 -22.45
N THR A 368 -1.85 6.34 -22.40
CA THR A 368 -2.04 7.71 -22.90
C THR A 368 -2.01 8.79 -21.81
N GLN A 369 -2.13 8.41 -20.54
CA GLN A 369 -2.29 9.33 -19.41
C GLN A 369 -1.17 9.15 -18.38
N ILE A 370 0.09 9.24 -18.83
CA ILE A 370 1.27 9.14 -17.97
C ILE A 370 1.94 10.51 -17.87
N GLN A 371 2.08 11.01 -16.64
CA GLN A 371 2.81 12.23 -16.30
C GLN A 371 4.00 11.90 -15.41
N THR A 372 5.03 12.75 -15.44
CA THR A 372 6.20 12.67 -14.56
C THR A 372 6.54 14.05 -14.03
N THR A 373 6.88 14.15 -12.74
CA THR A 373 7.43 15.37 -12.13
C THR A 373 8.65 15.03 -11.30
N SER A 374 9.71 15.82 -11.45
CA SER A 374 10.96 15.67 -10.71
C SER A 374 11.16 16.86 -9.79
N TYR A 375 11.43 16.56 -8.51
CA TYR A 375 11.71 17.55 -7.48
C TYR A 375 13.20 17.61 -7.17
N ASP A 376 13.69 18.76 -6.72
CA ASP A 376 15.05 18.85 -6.19
C ASP A 376 15.14 18.10 -4.86
N GLY A 377 16.23 17.39 -4.63
CA GLY A 377 16.51 16.63 -3.41
C GLY A 377 16.68 15.13 -3.64
N ASN A 378 17.21 14.51 -2.58
CA ASN A 378 17.41 13.07 -2.50
C ASN A 378 16.10 12.34 -2.08
N HIS A 379 16.20 11.03 -1.81
CA HIS A 379 15.06 10.18 -1.46
C HIS A 379 14.18 10.75 -0.33
N ASN A 380 14.79 11.25 0.74
CA ASN A 380 14.03 11.82 1.87
C ASN A 380 13.65 13.30 1.61
N GLY A 381 14.51 14.06 0.94
CA GLY A 381 14.32 15.49 0.71
C GLY A 381 13.12 15.82 -0.20
N ALA A 382 12.82 14.96 -1.16
CA ALA A 382 11.70 15.15 -2.08
C ALA A 382 10.35 14.58 -1.55
N ALA A 383 10.36 13.80 -0.48
CA ALA A 383 9.20 13.01 -0.05
C ALA A 383 7.97 13.89 0.23
N SER A 384 8.12 14.94 1.04
CA SER A 384 7.00 15.82 1.41
C SER A 384 6.40 16.53 0.20
N ALA A 385 7.23 17.02 -0.72
CA ALA A 385 6.76 17.66 -1.95
C ALA A 385 5.96 16.69 -2.82
N CYS A 386 6.47 15.46 -3.02
CA CYS A 386 5.77 14.41 -3.77
C CYS A 386 4.42 14.06 -3.13
N MET A 387 4.37 13.90 -1.80
CA MET A 387 3.12 13.54 -1.08
C MET A 387 2.07 14.64 -1.19
N ILE A 388 2.44 15.91 -1.01
CA ILE A 388 1.51 17.04 -1.11
C ILE A 388 1.00 17.18 -2.55
N GLU A 389 1.89 17.13 -3.53
CA GLU A 389 1.51 17.31 -4.92
C GLU A 389 0.66 16.15 -5.45
N SER A 390 0.84 14.93 -4.94
CA SER A 390 -0.04 13.81 -5.28
C SER A 390 -1.50 14.09 -4.91
N LEU A 391 -1.73 14.69 -3.75
CA LEU A 391 -3.09 15.07 -3.29
C LEU A 391 -3.63 16.26 -4.08
N ASN A 392 -2.81 17.28 -4.35
CA ASN A 392 -3.20 18.40 -5.21
C ASN A 392 -3.64 17.91 -6.59
N TRP A 393 -2.91 16.96 -7.15
CA TRP A 393 -3.28 16.37 -8.42
C TRP A 393 -4.57 15.54 -8.34
N PHE A 394 -4.76 14.74 -7.29
CA PHE A 394 -6.00 14.00 -7.07
C PHE A 394 -7.22 14.90 -6.91
N ASN A 395 -7.06 16.06 -6.26
CA ASN A 395 -8.14 17.04 -6.09
C ASN A 395 -8.64 17.59 -7.44
N THR A 396 -7.87 17.47 -8.53
CA THR A 396 -8.35 17.84 -9.88
C THR A 396 -9.36 16.85 -10.45
N PHE A 397 -9.47 15.65 -9.90
CA PHE A 397 -10.43 14.60 -10.28
C PHE A 397 -11.56 14.44 -9.27
N LYS A 398 -11.38 14.94 -8.04
CA LYS A 398 -12.33 14.77 -6.93
C LYS A 398 -13.68 15.38 -7.26
N GLN A 399 -14.75 14.60 -7.05
CA GLN A 399 -16.15 15.01 -7.29
C GLN A 399 -16.86 15.35 -5.99
#